data_90a804eed59389a41aa00267bab972a9
#
_entry.id   90a804eed59389a41aa00267bab972a9
#
_cell.length_a   1.000
_cell.length_b   1.000
_cell.length_c   1.000
_cell.angle_alpha   90.00
_cell.angle_beta   90.00
_cell.angle_gamma   90.00
#
_symmetry.space_group_name_H-M   'P 1'
#
loop_
_entity.id
_entity.type
_entity.pdbx_description
1 polymer ?
#
loop_
_entity_poly.entity_id
_entity_poly.type
_entity_poly.pdbx_seq_one_letter_code
_entity_poly.pdbx_strand_id
1 'polypeptide(L)'
;STLMRSSAASDVYKRQELIIHLLRYLYLELFNAYEKESMLVNTRKDTRKEELANKFFSLIMKHFKENKDVAFYADKLCITSKYLTMVIKETSGKSAKDWIVEYIILEIKALLKNTSLNIQEIAIRTNFANQSSLGRFFRKHTGMSLSQYRMSHLD
;
A
#
# COMPACT_ATOMS: atom_id res chain seq x y z
N SER A 1 -4.51 36.01 10.77
CA SER A 1 -5.45 34.97 10.28
C SER A 1 -4.78 33.82 9.54
N THR A 2 -3.54 33.94 9.04
CA THR A 2 -2.79 32.90 8.31
C THR A 2 -2.28 31.79 9.23
N LEU A 3 -1.92 32.10 10.47
CA LEU A 3 -1.43 31.12 11.47
C LEU A 3 -2.53 30.16 11.97
N MET A 4 -3.78 30.60 12.04
CA MET A 4 -4.91 29.73 12.44
C MET A 4 -5.27 28.70 11.35
N ARG A 5 -5.12 29.04 10.07
CA ARG A 5 -5.35 28.08 8.95
C ARG A 5 -4.29 26.97 8.91
N SER A 6 -3.03 27.29 9.24
CA SER A 6 -1.94 26.31 9.31
C SER A 6 -2.14 25.30 10.45
N SER A 7 -2.63 25.76 11.62
CA SER A 7 -2.91 24.88 12.76
C SER A 7 -4.06 23.91 12.47
N ALA A 8 -5.18 24.39 11.92
CA ALA A 8 -6.32 23.54 11.59
C ALA A 8 -5.98 22.47 10.53
N ALA A 9 -5.21 22.82 9.50
CA ALA A 9 -4.74 21.87 8.49
C ALA A 9 -3.79 20.82 9.11
N SER A 10 -2.92 21.22 10.03
CA SER A 10 -2.03 20.31 10.76
C SER A 10 -2.83 19.34 11.66
N ASP A 11 -3.89 19.82 12.30
CA ASP A 11 -4.72 19.01 13.18
C ASP A 11 -5.59 18.01 12.39
N VAL A 12 -6.11 18.41 11.24
CA VAL A 12 -6.82 17.52 10.32
C VAL A 12 -5.88 16.43 9.79
N TYR A 13 -4.64 16.79 9.42
CA TYR A 13 -3.63 15.84 8.97
C TYR A 13 -3.27 14.82 10.05
N LYS A 14 -3.05 15.28 11.29
CA LYS A 14 -2.78 14.38 12.43
C LYS A 14 -3.93 13.43 12.72
N ARG A 15 -5.17 13.91 12.62
CA ARG A 15 -6.37 13.07 12.78
C ARG A 15 -6.49 12.02 11.67
N GLN A 16 -6.16 12.37 10.43
CA GLN A 16 -6.16 11.43 9.30
C GLN A 16 -5.06 10.38 9.44
N GLU A 17 -3.85 10.74 9.86
CA GLU A 17 -2.81 9.77 10.19
C GLU A 17 -3.26 8.83 11.31
N LEU A 18 -3.87 9.37 12.35
CA LEU A 18 -4.40 8.56 13.45
C LEU A 18 -5.47 7.57 12.97
N ILE A 19 -6.39 8.00 12.13
CA ILE A 19 -7.42 7.12 11.54
C ILE A 19 -6.78 6.02 10.69
N ILE A 20 -5.78 6.34 9.87
CA ILE A 20 -5.05 5.35 9.08
C ILE A 20 -4.34 4.34 9.98
N HIS A 21 -3.73 4.78 11.06
CA HIS A 21 -3.08 3.89 12.04
C HIS A 21 -4.10 3.02 12.78
N LEU A 22 -5.25 3.57 13.16
CA LEU A 22 -6.35 2.82 13.78
C LEU A 22 -6.95 1.79 12.83
N LEU A 23 -7.15 2.14 11.56
CA LEU A 23 -7.62 1.21 10.54
C LEU A 23 -6.61 0.09 10.26
N ARG A 24 -5.30 0.41 10.25
CA ARG A 24 -4.24 -0.59 10.15
C ARG A 24 -4.22 -1.51 11.37
N TYR A 25 -4.37 -0.96 12.56
CA TYR A 25 -4.43 -1.74 13.79
C TYR A 25 -5.67 -2.65 13.80
N LEU A 26 -6.84 -2.11 13.48
CA LEU A 26 -8.08 -2.88 13.39
C LEU A 26 -7.97 -4.00 12.33
N TYR A 27 -7.37 -3.70 11.17
CA TYR A 27 -7.13 -4.72 10.15
C TYR A 27 -6.22 -5.83 10.66
N LEU A 28 -5.14 -5.50 11.38
CA LEU A 28 -4.24 -6.50 11.97
C LEU A 28 -4.92 -7.33 13.04
N GLU A 29 -5.77 -6.73 13.88
CA GLU A 29 -6.55 -7.45 14.89
C GLU A 29 -7.59 -8.38 14.28
N LEU A 30 -8.33 -7.91 13.26
CA LEU A 30 -9.27 -8.75 12.52
C LEU A 30 -8.55 -9.89 11.80
N PHE A 31 -7.37 -9.62 11.25
CA PHE A 31 -6.54 -10.60 10.60
C PHE A 31 -6.02 -11.66 11.58
N ASN A 32 -5.52 -11.25 12.76
CA ASN A 32 -5.08 -12.16 13.81
C ASN A 32 -6.26 -13.00 14.38
N ALA A 33 -7.44 -12.39 14.49
CA ALA A 33 -8.65 -13.10 14.91
C ALA A 33 -9.05 -14.15 13.87
N TYR A 34 -9.00 -13.81 12.59
CA TYR A 34 -9.28 -14.72 11.47
C TYR A 34 -8.26 -15.89 11.41
N GLU A 35 -6.95 -15.60 11.59
CA GLU A 35 -5.93 -16.65 11.69
C GLU A 35 -6.21 -17.62 12.85
N LYS A 36 -6.61 -17.09 14.00
CA LYS A 36 -6.90 -17.90 15.19
C LYS A 36 -8.14 -18.80 15.00
N GLU A 37 -9.12 -18.33 14.26
CA GLU A 37 -10.33 -19.09 13.94
C GLU A 37 -10.10 -20.10 12.81
N SER A 38 -9.31 -19.77 11.80
CA SER A 38 -8.93 -20.64 10.68
C SER A 38 -8.03 -21.80 11.09
N MET A 39 -7.28 -21.67 12.19
CA MET A 39 -6.51 -22.77 12.77
C MET A 39 -7.40 -23.91 13.28
N LEU A 40 -8.69 -23.68 13.48
CA LEU A 40 -9.67 -24.68 13.94
C LEU A 40 -10.37 -25.42 12.79
N VAL A 41 -10.27 -24.94 11.55
CA VAL A 41 -10.98 -25.50 10.40
C VAL A 41 -10.07 -25.67 9.18
N ASN A 42 -9.47 -26.87 9.05
CA ASN A 42 -9.22 -27.57 7.80
C ASN A 42 -7.89 -27.46 7.01
N THR A 43 -7.42 -28.66 6.65
CA THR A 43 -6.57 -29.16 5.55
C THR A 43 -5.24 -28.48 5.27
N ARG A 44 -4.19 -29.16 5.68
CA ARG A 44 -2.75 -28.79 5.64
C ARG A 44 -2.17 -28.20 4.35
N LYS A 45 -2.82 -28.32 3.20
CA LYS A 45 -2.25 -27.87 1.93
C LYS A 45 -2.71 -26.45 1.52
N ASP A 46 -3.93 -26.08 1.83
CA ASP A 46 -4.46 -24.74 1.59
C ASP A 46 -3.94 -23.77 2.64
N THR A 47 -3.81 -24.21 3.88
CA THR A 47 -3.28 -23.41 5.00
C THR A 47 -1.88 -22.86 4.71
N ARG A 48 -0.98 -23.64 4.09
CA ARG A 48 0.39 -23.18 3.80
C ARG A 48 0.44 -22.07 2.74
N LYS A 49 -0.42 -22.11 1.73
CA LYS A 49 -0.52 -21.05 0.72
C LYS A 49 -1.13 -19.79 1.30
N GLU A 50 -2.15 -19.95 2.13
CA GLU A 50 -2.78 -18.84 2.85
C GLU A 50 -1.81 -18.18 3.82
N GLU A 51 -1.06 -18.94 4.62
CA GLU A 51 -0.01 -18.41 5.49
C GLU A 51 1.05 -17.63 4.71
N LEU A 52 1.46 -18.14 3.54
CA LEU A 52 2.43 -17.47 2.70
C LEU A 52 1.86 -16.15 2.14
N ALA A 53 0.61 -16.16 1.70
CA ALA A 53 -0.08 -14.95 1.24
C ALA A 53 -0.18 -13.91 2.35
N ASN A 54 -0.53 -14.34 3.56
CA ASN A 54 -0.64 -13.47 4.72
C ASN A 54 0.70 -12.82 5.09
N LYS A 55 1.79 -13.60 5.08
CA LYS A 55 3.16 -13.09 5.27
C LYS A 55 3.54 -12.08 4.19
N PHE A 56 3.19 -12.36 2.92
CA PHE A 56 3.44 -11.44 1.82
C PHE A 56 2.69 -10.11 2.01
N PHE A 57 1.41 -10.12 2.36
CA PHE A 57 0.65 -8.89 2.62
C PHE A 57 1.20 -8.10 3.81
N SER A 58 1.60 -8.78 4.88
CA SER A 58 2.29 -8.12 6.00
C SER A 58 3.60 -7.46 5.60
N LEU A 59 4.38 -8.08 4.71
CA LEU A 59 5.61 -7.52 4.17
C LEU A 59 5.34 -6.33 3.24
N ILE A 60 4.33 -6.39 2.38
CA ILE A 60 3.94 -5.26 1.54
C ILE A 60 3.62 -4.04 2.42
N MET A 61 2.76 -4.20 3.41
CA MET A 61 2.38 -3.09 4.30
C MET A 61 3.58 -2.41 4.95
N LYS A 62 4.64 -3.16 5.22
CA LYS A 62 5.87 -2.62 5.84
C LYS A 62 6.82 -1.98 4.83
N HIS A 63 6.90 -2.50 3.60
CA HIS A 63 8.01 -2.20 2.70
C HIS A 63 7.61 -1.63 1.32
N PHE A 64 6.32 -1.49 0.99
CA PHE A 64 5.88 -1.05 -0.34
C PHE A 64 6.41 0.32 -0.76
N LYS A 65 6.70 1.21 0.18
CA LYS A 65 7.28 2.53 -0.09
C LYS A 65 8.73 2.42 -0.58
N GLU A 66 9.48 1.48 -0.04
CA GLU A 66 10.91 1.33 -0.27
C GLU A 66 11.20 0.34 -1.40
N ASN A 67 10.42 -0.73 -1.46
CA ASN A 67 10.66 -1.85 -2.37
C ASN A 67 9.44 -2.13 -3.25
N LYS A 68 9.64 -1.97 -4.56
CA LYS A 68 8.60 -2.16 -5.59
C LYS A 68 8.75 -3.47 -6.36
N ASP A 69 9.80 -4.26 -6.05
CA ASP A 69 10.13 -5.48 -6.77
C ASP A 69 9.62 -6.73 -6.03
N VAL A 70 8.99 -7.63 -6.77
CA VAL A 70 8.51 -8.93 -6.27
C VAL A 70 9.67 -9.76 -5.70
N ALA A 71 10.88 -9.64 -6.29
CA ALA A 71 12.06 -10.37 -5.85
C ALA A 71 12.40 -10.10 -4.39
N PHE A 72 12.32 -8.84 -3.95
CA PHE A 72 12.56 -8.46 -2.55
C PHE A 72 11.65 -9.25 -1.57
N TYR A 73 10.37 -9.35 -1.89
CA TYR A 73 9.40 -10.05 -1.04
C TYR A 73 9.60 -11.56 -1.07
N ALA A 74 9.92 -12.10 -2.25
CA ALA A 74 10.24 -13.52 -2.41
C ALA A 74 11.48 -13.92 -1.61
N ASP A 75 12.54 -13.11 -1.63
CA ASP A 75 13.77 -13.32 -0.84
C ASP A 75 13.48 -13.29 0.66
N LYS A 76 12.67 -12.33 1.13
CA LYS A 76 12.24 -12.25 2.53
C LYS A 76 11.45 -13.49 2.99
N LEU A 77 10.75 -14.13 2.07
CA LEU A 77 9.97 -15.35 2.32
C LEU A 77 10.75 -16.65 2.01
N CYS A 78 12.03 -16.53 1.60
CA CYS A 78 12.90 -17.65 1.22
C CYS A 78 12.29 -18.54 0.13
N ILE A 79 11.65 -17.93 -0.88
CA ILE A 79 11.04 -18.60 -2.03
C ILE A 79 11.38 -17.88 -3.33
N THR A 80 11.06 -18.51 -4.47
CA THR A 80 11.24 -17.86 -5.78
C THR A 80 10.11 -16.86 -6.08
N SER A 81 10.43 -15.81 -6.84
CA SER A 81 9.43 -14.81 -7.31
C SER A 81 8.31 -15.46 -8.12
N LYS A 82 8.63 -16.51 -8.90
CA LYS A 82 7.65 -17.27 -9.67
C LYS A 82 6.66 -18.00 -8.76
N TYR A 83 7.16 -18.66 -7.72
CA TYR A 83 6.32 -19.38 -6.76
C TYR A 83 5.45 -18.42 -5.95
N LEU A 84 6.03 -17.31 -5.47
CA LEU A 84 5.28 -16.26 -4.78
C LEU A 84 4.13 -15.74 -5.66
N THR A 85 4.42 -15.35 -6.91
CA THR A 85 3.40 -14.83 -7.84
C THR A 85 2.29 -15.85 -8.09
N MET A 86 2.63 -17.14 -8.25
CA MET A 86 1.66 -18.21 -8.42
C MET A 86 0.74 -18.32 -7.19
N VAL A 87 1.30 -18.41 -5.99
CA VAL A 87 0.53 -18.55 -4.75
C VAL A 87 -0.39 -17.35 -4.54
N ILE A 88 0.15 -16.12 -4.68
CA ILE A 88 -0.66 -14.91 -4.49
C ILE A 88 -1.79 -14.82 -5.51
N LYS A 89 -1.54 -15.20 -6.78
CA LYS A 89 -2.59 -15.22 -7.79
C LYS A 89 -3.68 -16.26 -7.51
N GLU A 90 -3.30 -17.44 -7.04
CA GLU A 90 -4.25 -18.50 -6.66
C GLU A 90 -5.10 -18.11 -5.45
N THR A 91 -4.51 -17.48 -4.44
CA THR A 91 -5.20 -17.12 -3.19
C THR A 91 -5.99 -15.83 -3.26
N SER A 92 -5.54 -14.84 -4.05
CA SER A 92 -6.12 -13.48 -4.08
C SER A 92 -6.70 -13.05 -5.43
N GLY A 93 -6.52 -13.85 -6.48
CA GLY A 93 -6.97 -13.54 -7.84
C GLY A 93 -6.10 -12.55 -8.60
N LYS A 94 -5.16 -11.84 -7.94
CA LYS A 94 -4.24 -10.87 -8.55
C LYS A 94 -2.79 -11.30 -8.39
N SER A 95 -1.90 -10.88 -9.31
CA SER A 95 -0.47 -11.17 -9.16
C SER A 95 0.16 -10.41 -8.00
N ALA A 96 1.28 -10.92 -7.47
CA ALA A 96 2.04 -10.23 -6.43
C ALA A 96 2.45 -8.81 -6.86
N LYS A 97 2.82 -8.63 -8.13
CA LYS A 97 3.17 -7.32 -8.69
C LYS A 97 1.99 -6.35 -8.70
N ASP A 98 0.81 -6.82 -9.06
CA ASP A 98 -0.39 -5.97 -9.10
C ASP A 98 -0.76 -5.48 -7.70
N TRP A 99 -0.62 -6.32 -6.69
CA TRP A 99 -0.81 -5.91 -5.30
C TRP A 99 0.19 -4.85 -4.84
N ILE A 100 1.48 -5.02 -5.14
CA ILE A 100 2.50 -4.02 -4.81
C ILE A 100 2.17 -2.67 -5.47
N VAL A 101 1.81 -2.70 -6.76
CA VAL A 101 1.40 -1.50 -7.52
C VAL A 101 0.18 -0.84 -6.88
N GLU A 102 -0.83 -1.62 -6.51
CA GLU A 102 -2.05 -1.11 -5.90
C GLU A 102 -1.77 -0.37 -4.58
N TYR A 103 -0.94 -0.94 -3.71
CA TYR A 103 -0.52 -0.26 -2.46
C TYR A 103 0.23 1.04 -2.72
N ILE A 104 1.12 1.06 -3.70
CA ILE A 104 1.85 2.27 -4.08
C ILE A 104 0.89 3.34 -4.63
N ILE A 105 -0.04 2.97 -5.49
CA ILE A 105 -1.04 3.88 -6.06
C ILE A 105 -1.95 4.45 -4.98
N LEU A 106 -2.39 3.62 -4.03
CA LEU A 106 -3.21 4.08 -2.89
C LEU A 106 -2.47 5.11 -2.03
N GLU A 107 -1.18 4.88 -1.75
CA GLU A 107 -0.36 5.85 -1.01
C GLU A 107 -0.20 7.18 -1.78
N ILE A 108 0.11 7.12 -3.07
CA ILE A 108 0.23 8.33 -3.90
C ILE A 108 -1.09 9.10 -3.91
N LYS A 109 -2.22 8.42 -4.08
CA LYS A 109 -3.56 9.04 -4.03
C LYS A 109 -3.83 9.69 -2.67
N ALA A 110 -3.49 9.00 -1.58
CA ALA A 110 -3.64 9.53 -0.23
C ALA A 110 -2.79 10.80 -0.02
N LEU A 111 -1.53 10.81 -0.46
CA LEU A 111 -0.66 11.97 -0.37
C LEU A 111 -1.16 13.14 -1.23
N LEU A 112 -1.63 12.88 -2.45
CA LEU A 112 -2.19 13.90 -3.34
C LEU A 112 -3.43 14.57 -2.76
N LYS A 113 -4.29 13.81 -2.10
CA LYS A 113 -5.58 14.27 -1.56
C LYS A 113 -5.43 14.93 -0.19
N ASN A 114 -4.63 14.35 0.69
CA ASN A 114 -4.66 14.68 2.12
C ASN A 114 -3.48 15.55 2.56
N THR A 115 -2.60 15.95 1.63
CA THR A 115 -1.42 16.77 1.97
C THR A 115 -1.23 17.92 0.99
N SER A 116 -0.55 18.98 1.43
CA SER A 116 -0.09 20.08 0.59
C SER A 116 1.27 19.82 -0.08
N LEU A 117 1.80 18.58 0.02
CA LEU A 117 3.09 18.21 -0.56
C LEU A 117 3.08 18.48 -2.08
N ASN A 118 4.18 19.05 -2.60
CA ASN A 118 4.36 19.16 -4.04
C ASN A 118 4.72 17.79 -4.65
N ILE A 119 4.66 17.69 -5.97
CA ILE A 119 4.87 16.42 -6.69
C ILE A 119 6.29 15.85 -6.46
N GLN A 120 7.29 16.73 -6.31
CA GLN A 120 8.66 16.30 -6.02
C GLN A 120 8.78 15.69 -4.62
N GLU A 121 8.14 16.29 -3.64
CA GLU A 121 8.11 15.77 -2.26
C GLU A 121 7.40 14.42 -2.19
N ILE A 122 6.30 14.25 -2.95
CA ILE A 122 5.61 12.95 -3.06
C ILE A 122 6.53 11.92 -3.72
N ALA A 123 7.27 12.29 -4.78
CA ALA A 123 8.21 11.39 -5.43
C ALA A 123 9.29 10.89 -4.45
N ILE A 124 9.86 11.78 -3.64
CA ILE A 124 10.84 11.44 -2.61
C ILE A 124 10.19 10.50 -1.56
N ARG A 125 9.01 10.84 -1.07
CA ARG A 125 8.32 10.10 0.00
C ARG A 125 7.87 8.70 -0.43
N THR A 126 7.64 8.51 -1.73
CA THR A 126 7.27 7.22 -2.32
C THR A 126 8.43 6.50 -3.01
N ASN A 127 9.66 6.97 -2.76
CA ASN A 127 10.89 6.40 -3.28
C ASN A 127 10.90 6.27 -4.82
N PHE A 128 10.49 7.33 -5.53
CA PHE A 128 10.71 7.50 -6.96
C PHE A 128 11.92 8.39 -7.21
N ALA A 129 12.67 8.09 -8.27
CA ALA A 129 13.90 8.84 -8.62
C ALA A 129 13.62 10.34 -8.86
N ASN A 130 12.46 10.67 -9.41
CA ASN A 130 12.02 12.04 -9.67
C ASN A 130 10.52 12.10 -9.98
N GLN A 131 9.98 13.34 -10.06
CA GLN A 131 8.56 13.58 -10.36
C GLN A 131 8.12 13.03 -11.73
N SER A 132 9.01 12.98 -12.72
CA SER A 132 8.70 12.45 -14.06
C SER A 132 8.47 10.94 -14.03
N SER A 133 9.29 10.20 -13.27
CA SER A 133 9.12 8.75 -13.09
C SER A 133 7.85 8.43 -12.29
N LEU A 134 7.56 9.20 -11.24
CA LEU A 134 6.31 9.12 -10.50
C LEU A 134 5.11 9.39 -11.40
N GLY A 135 5.14 10.47 -12.20
CA GLY A 135 4.06 10.85 -13.09
C GLY A 135 3.75 9.78 -14.14
N ARG A 136 4.79 9.21 -14.77
CA ARG A 136 4.63 8.11 -15.74
C ARG A 136 4.04 6.87 -15.08
N PHE A 137 4.52 6.50 -13.90
CA PHE A 137 4.00 5.37 -13.14
C PHE A 137 2.52 5.57 -12.80
N PHE A 138 2.17 6.72 -12.22
CA PHE A 138 0.81 7.02 -11.82
C PHE A 138 -0.15 7.03 -13.01
N ARG A 139 0.21 7.72 -14.11
CA ARG A 139 -0.61 7.78 -15.32
C ARG A 139 -0.81 6.41 -15.96
N LYS A 140 0.24 5.58 -15.98
CA LYS A 140 0.17 4.20 -16.51
C LYS A 140 -0.89 3.36 -15.77
N HIS A 141 -1.01 3.52 -14.46
CA HIS A 141 -1.88 2.67 -13.63
C HIS A 141 -3.24 3.28 -13.30
N THR A 142 -3.43 4.59 -13.49
CA THR A 142 -4.69 5.28 -13.18
C THR A 142 -5.36 5.92 -14.39
N GLY A 143 -4.63 6.09 -15.51
CA GLY A 143 -5.09 6.83 -16.68
C GLY A 143 -5.05 8.35 -16.54
N MET A 144 -4.77 8.88 -15.34
CA MET A 144 -4.81 10.31 -15.03
C MET A 144 -3.42 10.85 -14.68
N SER A 145 -3.18 12.14 -14.89
CA SER A 145 -1.99 12.80 -14.35
C SER A 145 -2.15 13.07 -12.84
N LEU A 146 -1.02 13.24 -12.15
CA LEU A 146 -1.01 13.59 -10.72
C LEU A 146 -1.77 14.89 -10.43
N SER A 147 -1.59 15.91 -11.28
CA SER A 147 -2.27 17.20 -11.14
C SER A 147 -3.77 17.08 -11.39
N GLN A 148 -4.19 16.34 -12.42
CA GLN A 148 -5.61 16.08 -12.70
C GLN A 148 -6.27 15.37 -11.51
N TYR A 149 -5.61 14.36 -10.96
CA TYR A 149 -6.13 13.63 -9.80
C TYR A 149 -6.25 14.54 -8.57
N ARG A 150 -5.27 15.39 -8.30
CA ARG A 150 -5.32 16.35 -7.19
C ARG A 150 -6.47 17.33 -7.34
N MET A 151 -6.67 17.89 -8.54
CA MET A 151 -7.71 18.87 -8.80
C MET A 151 -9.12 18.26 -8.71
N SER A 152 -9.32 17.03 -9.15
CA SER A 152 -10.62 16.35 -9.08
C SER A 152 -11.11 16.02 -7.66
N HIS A 153 -10.31 16.31 -6.63
CA HIS A 153 -10.65 16.03 -5.23
C HIS A 153 -10.49 17.25 -4.32
N LEU A 154 -10.47 18.47 -4.91
CA LEU A 154 -10.43 19.74 -4.18
C LEU A 154 -11.82 20.35 -3.94
N ASP A 155 -12.88 19.67 -4.43
CA ASP A 155 -14.29 20.06 -4.24
C ASP A 155 -14.88 19.48 -2.94
#